data_490b7b170a924a89f5bc0cd29f9744f2
#
_entry.id   490b7b170a924a89f5bc0cd29f9744f2
#
_cell.length_a   1.000
_cell.length_b   1.000
_cell.length_c   1.000
_cell.angle_alpha   90.00
_cell.angle_beta   90.00
_cell.angle_gamma   90.00
#
_symmetry.space_group_name_H-M   'P 1'
#
loop_
_entity.id
_entity.type
_entity.pdbx_description
1 polymer ?
#
loop_
_entity_poly.entity_id
_entity_poly.type
_entity_poly.pdbx_seq_one_letter_code
_entity_poly.pdbx_strand_id
1 'polypeptide(L)'
;MNEVAAPEWTALKSGVYQDASGKAVFYGQGSVGKDEISQDRKTLSEDRARDELAKVFTSYMERLVEKILTSRSDIPLTDVNNVQLRNSIEEGAVTILMEATITNHWLNPDNGKVYSMAELDLRRLTDKLESFNSISMEDRSFLEGTIVAAHASMTNGTVGQVAMAEERIDVQPKFDRLLSY
;
A
#
# COMPACT_ATOMS: atom_id res chain seq x y z
N MET A 1 -2.59 -33.41 -15.76
CA MET A 1 -1.90 -32.10 -15.79
C MET A 1 -1.86 -31.59 -14.35
N ASN A 2 -0.68 -31.32 -13.81
CA ASN A 2 -0.62 -30.69 -12.48
C ASN A 2 -1.09 -29.23 -12.66
N GLU A 3 -2.25 -28.94 -12.13
CA GLU A 3 -2.75 -27.57 -12.00
C GLU A 3 -1.75 -26.80 -11.13
N VAL A 4 -1.12 -25.78 -11.67
CA VAL A 4 -0.20 -24.92 -10.90
C VAL A 4 -1.07 -24.06 -9.99
N ALA A 5 -1.06 -24.37 -8.71
CA ALA A 5 -1.84 -23.62 -7.74
C ALA A 5 -1.45 -22.12 -7.79
N ALA A 6 -2.46 -21.26 -7.82
CA ALA A 6 -2.23 -19.82 -7.75
C ALA A 6 -1.60 -19.44 -6.40
N PRO A 7 -0.60 -18.56 -6.38
CA PRO A 7 -0.05 -18.03 -5.14
C PRO A 7 -1.14 -17.39 -4.27
N GLU A 8 -1.06 -17.62 -2.96
CA GLU A 8 -2.08 -17.11 -2.01
C GLU A 8 -2.27 -15.59 -2.09
N TRP A 9 -1.20 -14.84 -2.34
CA TRP A 9 -1.28 -13.39 -2.45
C TRP A 9 -2.16 -12.91 -3.63
N THR A 10 -2.37 -13.73 -4.67
CA THR A 10 -3.25 -13.37 -5.79
C THR A 10 -4.73 -13.32 -5.41
N ALA A 11 -5.09 -13.96 -4.30
CA ALA A 11 -6.43 -13.89 -3.72
C ALA A 11 -6.58 -12.72 -2.71
N LEU A 12 -5.47 -12.09 -2.33
CA LEU A 12 -5.46 -10.96 -1.41
C LEU A 12 -6.01 -9.71 -2.11
N LYS A 13 -7.05 -9.13 -1.56
CA LYS A 13 -7.61 -7.87 -2.08
C LYS A 13 -6.70 -6.69 -1.73
N SER A 14 -6.70 -5.67 -2.60
CA SER A 14 -6.08 -4.38 -2.25
C SER A 14 -6.66 -3.84 -0.95
N GLY A 15 -5.81 -3.40 -0.04
CA GLY A 15 -6.26 -2.96 1.27
C GLY A 15 -5.13 -2.68 2.25
N VAL A 16 -5.53 -2.47 3.49
CA VAL A 16 -4.64 -2.17 4.62
C VAL A 16 -4.58 -3.39 5.53
N TYR A 17 -3.38 -3.87 5.83
CA TYR A 17 -3.16 -5.09 6.59
C TYR A 17 -2.10 -4.89 7.67
N GLN A 18 -2.04 -5.86 8.59
CA GLN A 18 -0.92 -6.03 9.51
C GLN A 18 -0.14 -7.27 9.10
N ASP A 19 1.18 -7.20 9.15
CA ASP A 19 2.03 -8.38 9.01
C ASP A 19 2.06 -9.23 10.30
N ALA A 20 2.76 -10.37 10.28
CA ALA A 20 2.88 -11.25 11.43
C ALA A 20 3.53 -10.58 12.67
N SER A 21 4.28 -9.49 12.48
CA SER A 21 4.89 -8.70 13.56
C SER A 21 4.01 -7.57 14.06
N GLY A 22 2.79 -7.42 13.52
CA GLY A 22 1.85 -6.34 13.84
C GLY A 22 2.15 -5.02 13.13
N LYS A 23 3.05 -5.00 12.14
CA LYS A 23 3.35 -3.81 11.33
C LYS A 23 2.25 -3.57 10.31
N ALA A 24 1.94 -2.30 10.11
CA ALA A 24 0.99 -1.87 9.11
C ALA A 24 1.57 -1.93 7.70
N VAL A 25 0.87 -2.58 6.79
CA VAL A 25 1.27 -2.76 5.39
C VAL A 25 0.08 -2.46 4.48
N PHE A 26 0.35 -1.74 3.39
CA PHE A 26 -0.65 -1.42 2.37
C PHE A 26 -0.34 -2.24 1.11
N TYR A 27 -1.36 -2.87 0.56
CA TYR A 27 -1.24 -3.64 -0.67
C TYR A 27 -2.18 -3.12 -1.75
N GLY A 28 -1.65 -3.03 -2.96
CA GLY A 28 -2.41 -2.84 -4.18
C GLY A 28 -2.16 -4.00 -5.13
N GLN A 29 -3.22 -4.63 -5.63
CA GLN A 29 -3.12 -5.71 -6.59
C GLN A 29 -3.60 -5.24 -7.96
N GLY A 30 -2.78 -5.48 -8.98
CA GLY A 30 -3.11 -5.26 -10.38
C GLY A 30 -3.11 -6.55 -11.17
N SER A 31 -3.97 -6.63 -12.18
CA SER A 31 -3.97 -7.76 -13.10
C SER A 31 -4.32 -7.34 -14.52
N VAL A 32 -3.82 -8.10 -15.49
CA VAL A 32 -4.04 -7.89 -16.92
C VAL A 32 -4.40 -9.22 -17.57
N GLY A 33 -5.52 -9.25 -18.28
CA GLY A 33 -5.98 -10.43 -19.01
C GLY A 33 -5.15 -10.71 -20.25
N LYS A 34 -5.21 -11.96 -20.74
CA LYS A 34 -4.52 -12.38 -21.97
C LYS A 34 -4.99 -11.58 -23.20
N ASP A 35 -6.27 -11.26 -23.25
CA ASP A 35 -6.91 -10.60 -24.39
C ASP A 35 -6.74 -9.08 -24.39
N GLU A 36 -6.14 -8.51 -23.36
CA GLU A 36 -5.83 -7.10 -23.33
C GLU A 36 -4.66 -6.78 -24.24
N ILE A 37 -4.88 -5.87 -25.19
CA ILE A 37 -3.88 -5.47 -26.19
C ILE A 37 -2.84 -4.60 -25.49
N SER A 38 -1.79 -5.22 -25.00
CA SER A 38 -0.61 -4.53 -24.48
C SER A 38 0.62 -5.32 -24.86
N GLN A 39 1.63 -4.64 -25.37
CA GLN A 39 2.93 -5.25 -25.68
C GLN A 39 3.69 -5.61 -24.40
N ASP A 40 3.40 -4.92 -23.30
CA ASP A 40 4.00 -5.15 -21.98
C ASP A 40 2.94 -5.29 -20.88
N ARG A 41 2.40 -6.50 -20.77
CA ARG A 41 1.39 -6.83 -19.75
C ARG A 41 1.95 -6.80 -18.34
N LYS A 42 3.27 -7.01 -18.18
CA LYS A 42 3.93 -6.92 -16.87
C LYS A 42 3.85 -5.49 -16.36
N THR A 43 4.36 -4.53 -17.12
CA THR A 43 4.31 -3.11 -16.76
C THR A 43 2.88 -2.63 -16.53
N LEU A 44 1.94 -3.02 -17.38
CA LEU A 44 0.54 -2.64 -17.18
C LEU A 44 -0.06 -3.22 -15.89
N SER A 45 0.29 -4.44 -15.50
CA SER A 45 -0.17 -5.02 -14.25
C SER A 45 0.46 -4.33 -13.02
N GLU A 46 1.73 -3.90 -13.15
CA GLU A 46 2.42 -3.11 -12.11
C GLU A 46 1.79 -1.74 -11.93
N ASP A 47 1.48 -1.04 -13.03
CA ASP A 47 0.82 0.26 -12.99
C ASP A 47 -0.56 0.15 -12.32
N ARG A 48 -1.35 -0.86 -12.68
CA ARG A 48 -2.62 -1.14 -12.02
C ARG A 48 -2.47 -1.45 -10.53
N ALA A 49 -1.43 -2.18 -10.14
CA ALA A 49 -1.14 -2.45 -8.74
C ALA A 49 -0.79 -1.16 -7.97
N ARG A 50 -0.02 -0.26 -8.56
CA ARG A 50 0.28 1.06 -7.98
C ARG A 50 -0.95 1.94 -7.89
N ASP A 51 -1.82 1.95 -8.92
CA ASP A 51 -3.07 2.71 -8.91
C ASP A 51 -4.02 2.23 -7.79
N GLU A 52 -4.16 0.91 -7.63
CA GLU A 52 -4.96 0.35 -6.54
C GLU A 52 -4.37 0.66 -5.17
N LEU A 53 -3.05 0.57 -5.02
CA LEU A 53 -2.36 0.99 -3.79
C LEU A 53 -2.58 2.48 -3.50
N ALA A 54 -2.52 3.33 -4.52
CA ALA A 54 -2.75 4.77 -4.38
C ALA A 54 -4.16 5.05 -3.86
N LYS A 55 -5.18 4.37 -4.39
CA LYS A 55 -6.58 4.50 -3.92
C LYS A 55 -6.71 4.07 -2.46
N VAL A 56 -6.13 2.92 -2.09
CA VAL A 56 -6.14 2.40 -0.70
C VAL A 56 -5.48 3.39 0.24
N PHE A 57 -4.28 3.87 -0.11
CA PHE A 57 -3.51 4.78 0.73
C PHE A 57 -4.16 6.15 0.86
N THR A 58 -4.70 6.71 -0.21
CA THR A 58 -5.43 7.99 -0.18
C THR A 58 -6.64 7.91 0.72
N SER A 59 -7.48 6.88 0.57
CA SER A 59 -8.65 6.69 1.45
C SER A 59 -8.24 6.49 2.92
N TYR A 60 -7.15 5.78 3.17
CA TYR A 60 -6.61 5.63 4.51
C TYR A 60 -6.16 6.97 5.10
N MET A 61 -5.44 7.78 4.34
CA MET A 61 -4.94 9.08 4.78
C MET A 61 -6.07 10.07 5.05
N GLU A 62 -7.11 10.11 4.21
CA GLU A 62 -8.30 10.93 4.45
C GLU A 62 -8.97 10.58 5.79
N ARG A 63 -9.17 9.28 6.05
CA ARG A 63 -9.74 8.79 7.31
C ARG A 63 -8.84 9.08 8.52
N LEU A 64 -7.52 8.97 8.34
CA LEU A 64 -6.54 9.28 9.37
C LEU A 64 -6.58 10.78 9.73
N VAL A 65 -6.59 11.66 8.73
CA VAL A 65 -6.70 13.11 8.93
C VAL A 65 -7.98 13.46 9.69
N GLU A 66 -9.12 12.88 9.31
CA GLU A 66 -10.38 13.09 10.02
C GLU A 66 -10.30 12.66 11.49
N LYS A 67 -9.72 11.49 11.77
CA LYS A 67 -9.53 11.01 13.15
C LYS A 67 -8.63 11.93 13.97
N ILE A 68 -7.54 12.42 13.39
CA ILE A 68 -6.62 13.36 14.03
C ILE A 68 -7.32 14.67 14.36
N LEU A 69 -8.01 15.27 13.39
CA LEU A 69 -8.71 16.53 13.58
C LEU A 69 -9.87 16.41 14.56
N THR A 70 -10.59 15.29 14.54
CA THR A 70 -11.70 15.02 15.47
C THR A 70 -11.20 14.81 16.91
N SER A 71 -10.02 14.25 17.10
CA SER A 71 -9.42 14.09 18.44
C SER A 71 -8.95 15.43 19.06
N ARG A 72 -8.83 16.48 18.26
CA ARG A 72 -8.59 17.87 18.69
C ARG A 72 -9.91 18.63 18.91
N SER A 73 -10.81 18.07 19.71
CA SER A 73 -12.17 18.55 19.88
C SER A 73 -12.33 20.01 20.31
N ASP A 74 -11.28 20.60 20.90
CA ASP A 74 -11.26 21.98 21.38
C ASP A 74 -10.89 23.01 20.31
N ILE A 75 -10.46 22.56 19.12
CA ILE A 75 -10.01 23.42 18.02
C ILE A 75 -10.96 23.26 16.83
N PRO A 76 -11.58 24.33 16.32
CA PRO A 76 -12.43 24.26 15.13
C PRO A 76 -11.68 23.67 13.92
N LEU A 77 -12.36 22.85 13.12
CA LEU A 77 -11.78 22.25 11.90
C LEU A 77 -11.31 23.29 10.86
N THR A 78 -11.85 24.50 10.96
CA THR A 78 -11.49 25.66 10.11
C THR A 78 -10.33 26.48 10.67
N ASP A 79 -9.80 26.09 11.82
CA ASP A 79 -8.61 26.74 12.37
C ASP A 79 -7.42 26.63 11.42
N VAL A 80 -6.63 27.72 11.32
CA VAL A 80 -5.49 27.81 10.39
C VAL A 80 -4.47 26.69 10.66
N ASN A 81 -4.22 26.34 11.92
CA ASN A 81 -3.31 25.28 12.29
C ASN A 81 -3.81 23.89 11.83
N ASN A 82 -5.11 23.65 11.93
CA ASN A 82 -5.71 22.41 11.44
C ASN A 82 -5.65 22.31 9.91
N VAL A 83 -5.87 23.41 9.18
CA VAL A 83 -5.73 23.46 7.72
C VAL A 83 -4.28 23.21 7.30
N GLN A 84 -3.31 23.82 7.97
CA GLN A 84 -1.89 23.61 7.69
C GLN A 84 -1.48 22.17 7.98
N LEU A 85 -1.94 21.59 9.07
CA LEU A 85 -1.67 20.19 9.42
C LEU A 85 -2.23 19.24 8.36
N ARG A 86 -3.48 19.45 7.93
CA ARG A 86 -4.09 18.67 6.85
C ARG A 86 -3.26 18.73 5.57
N ASN A 87 -2.92 19.93 5.11
CA ASN A 87 -2.15 20.12 3.89
C ASN A 87 -0.77 19.45 3.97
N SER A 88 -0.10 19.56 5.11
CA SER A 88 1.21 18.93 5.32
C SER A 88 1.14 17.41 5.28
N ILE A 89 0.09 16.81 5.84
CA ILE A 89 -0.13 15.35 5.81
C ILE A 89 -0.43 14.90 4.37
N GLU A 90 -1.27 15.63 3.64
CA GLU A 90 -1.64 15.31 2.26
C GLU A 90 -0.43 15.41 1.31
N GLU A 91 0.38 16.45 1.42
CA GLU A 91 1.62 16.60 0.65
C GLU A 91 2.62 15.49 0.95
N GLY A 92 2.78 15.16 2.23
CA GLY A 92 3.64 14.07 2.66
C GLY A 92 3.17 12.71 2.17
N ALA A 93 1.87 12.49 2.14
CA ALA A 93 1.28 11.24 1.62
C ALA A 93 1.63 10.99 0.15
N VAL A 94 1.59 12.03 -0.69
CA VAL A 94 2.01 11.92 -2.10
C VAL A 94 3.47 11.49 -2.21
N THR A 95 4.35 12.10 -1.44
CA THR A 95 5.78 11.76 -1.44
C THR A 95 6.02 10.31 -0.99
N ILE A 96 5.32 9.85 0.05
CA ILE A 96 5.44 8.49 0.57
C ILE A 96 4.94 7.47 -0.46
N LEU A 97 3.84 7.76 -1.15
CA LEU A 97 3.28 6.88 -2.16
C LEU A 97 4.24 6.60 -3.32
N MET A 98 5.10 7.57 -3.66
CA MET A 98 6.14 7.39 -4.68
C MET A 98 7.20 6.35 -4.28
N GLU A 99 7.30 5.99 -3.01
CA GLU A 99 8.21 4.96 -2.50
C GLU A 99 7.61 3.55 -2.54
N ALA A 100 6.37 3.40 -3.03
CA ALA A 100 5.74 2.09 -3.21
C ALA A 100 6.56 1.17 -4.12
N THR A 101 6.71 -0.07 -3.71
CA THR A 101 7.50 -1.07 -4.44
C THR A 101 6.63 -2.19 -4.98
N ILE A 102 6.95 -2.69 -6.17
CA ILE A 102 6.38 -3.93 -6.67
C ILE A 102 7.12 -5.09 -6.01
N THR A 103 6.37 -5.96 -5.33
CA THR A 103 6.94 -7.04 -4.53
C THR A 103 6.75 -8.41 -5.15
N ASN A 104 5.67 -8.63 -5.89
CA ASN A 104 5.30 -9.93 -6.43
C ASN A 104 4.77 -9.80 -7.86
N HIS A 105 5.09 -10.82 -8.68
CA HIS A 105 4.52 -11.03 -10.01
C HIS A 105 4.12 -12.49 -10.16
N TRP A 106 3.08 -12.74 -10.91
CA TRP A 106 2.70 -14.10 -11.29
C TRP A 106 1.98 -14.10 -12.64
N LEU A 107 2.41 -15.00 -13.50
CA LEU A 107 1.72 -15.31 -14.75
C LEU A 107 0.97 -16.63 -14.60
N ASN A 108 -0.35 -16.58 -14.69
CA ASN A 108 -1.17 -17.78 -14.66
C ASN A 108 -0.93 -18.59 -15.94
N PRO A 109 -0.38 -19.80 -15.85
CA PRO A 109 -0.06 -20.61 -17.05
C PRO A 109 -1.30 -21.10 -17.78
N ASP A 110 -2.45 -21.21 -17.09
CA ASP A 110 -3.68 -21.78 -17.66
C ASP A 110 -4.43 -20.75 -18.53
N ASN A 111 -4.48 -19.50 -18.10
CA ASN A 111 -5.25 -18.45 -18.76
C ASN A 111 -4.41 -17.27 -19.27
N GLY A 112 -3.12 -17.25 -18.97
CA GLY A 112 -2.20 -16.19 -19.37
C GLY A 112 -2.45 -14.83 -18.70
N LYS A 113 -3.22 -14.80 -17.61
CA LYS A 113 -3.45 -13.58 -16.82
C LYS A 113 -2.21 -13.24 -15.99
N VAL A 114 -1.80 -11.98 -16.04
CA VAL A 114 -0.64 -11.46 -15.31
C VAL A 114 -1.12 -10.72 -14.07
N TYR A 115 -0.47 -10.97 -12.94
CA TYR A 115 -0.74 -10.33 -11.65
C TYR A 115 0.50 -9.64 -11.13
N SER A 116 0.32 -8.50 -10.50
CA SER A 116 1.37 -7.78 -9.76
C SER A 116 0.85 -7.29 -8.42
N MET A 117 1.73 -7.22 -7.44
CA MET A 117 1.46 -6.70 -6.11
C MET A 117 2.37 -5.50 -5.83
N ALA A 118 1.77 -4.39 -5.46
CA ALA A 118 2.46 -3.21 -4.91
C ALA A 118 2.32 -3.19 -3.39
N GLU A 119 3.38 -2.78 -2.71
CA GLU A 119 3.43 -2.71 -1.24
C GLU A 119 3.98 -1.36 -0.78
N LEU A 120 3.39 -0.86 0.31
CA LEU A 120 3.87 0.30 1.04
C LEU A 120 3.84 0.00 2.54
N ASP A 121 4.96 0.22 3.23
CA ASP A 121 5.11 0.00 4.67
C ASP A 121 4.81 1.29 5.45
N LEU A 122 3.96 1.23 6.48
CA LEU A 122 3.61 2.39 7.31
C LEU A 122 4.80 3.03 8.04
N ARG A 123 5.86 2.27 8.31
CA ARG A 123 7.08 2.82 8.90
C ARG A 123 7.63 3.99 8.08
N ARG A 124 7.45 3.94 6.77
CA ARG A 124 7.87 5.03 5.90
C ARG A 124 7.06 6.30 6.12
N LEU A 125 5.81 6.18 6.53
CA LEU A 125 5.00 7.33 6.92
C LEU A 125 5.53 7.98 8.19
N THR A 126 5.79 7.19 9.24
CA THR A 126 6.32 7.69 10.51
C THR A 126 7.71 8.28 10.36
N ASP A 127 8.60 7.61 9.63
CA ASP A 127 9.95 8.09 9.35
C ASP A 127 9.93 9.43 8.57
N LYS A 128 8.96 9.62 7.70
CA LYS A 128 8.82 10.85 6.89
C LYS A 128 8.15 12.01 7.65
N LEU A 129 7.42 11.75 8.72
CA LEU A 129 6.85 12.83 9.55
C LEU A 129 7.91 13.79 10.08
N GLU A 130 9.11 13.29 10.37
CA GLU A 130 10.24 14.12 10.81
C GLU A 130 10.74 15.08 9.71
N SER A 131 10.54 14.71 8.45
CA SER A 131 10.96 15.54 7.30
C SER A 131 9.94 16.61 6.92
N PHE A 132 8.75 16.62 7.53
CA PHE A 132 7.72 17.63 7.27
C PHE A 132 8.00 18.88 8.11
N ASN A 133 8.71 19.82 7.52
CA ASN A 133 9.15 21.07 8.19
C ASN A 133 8.00 21.93 8.73
N SER A 134 6.78 21.74 8.24
CA SER A 134 5.58 22.48 8.63
C SER A 134 4.82 21.89 9.82
N ILE A 135 5.25 20.73 10.34
CA ILE A 135 4.63 20.08 11.50
C ILE A 135 5.45 20.38 12.74
N SER A 136 4.80 20.94 13.78
CA SER A 136 5.44 21.20 15.06
C SER A 136 5.88 19.90 15.76
N MET A 137 6.83 19.97 16.68
CA MET A 137 7.30 18.82 17.45
C MET A 137 6.17 18.21 18.31
N GLU A 138 5.29 19.04 18.85
CA GLU A 138 4.11 18.61 19.61
C GLU A 138 3.12 17.86 18.72
N ASP A 139 2.85 18.38 17.52
CA ASP A 139 1.98 17.73 16.54
C ASP A 139 2.56 16.40 16.04
N ARG A 140 3.88 16.29 15.88
CA ARG A 140 4.53 15.02 15.51
C ARG A 140 4.30 13.94 16.54
N SER A 141 4.54 14.21 17.81
CA SER A 141 4.33 13.23 18.91
C SER A 141 2.87 12.80 18.98
N PHE A 142 1.95 13.74 18.79
CA PHE A 142 0.52 13.45 18.73
C PHE A 142 0.16 12.56 17.52
N LEU A 143 0.72 12.85 16.35
CA LEU A 143 0.51 12.08 15.13
C LEU A 143 1.02 10.64 15.26
N GLU A 144 2.21 10.44 15.77
CA GLU A 144 2.80 9.10 15.96
C GLU A 144 1.87 8.21 16.81
N GLY A 145 1.42 8.70 17.96
CA GLY A 145 0.49 7.97 18.82
C GLY A 145 -0.86 7.70 18.17
N THR A 146 -1.39 8.70 17.44
CA THR A 146 -2.69 8.60 16.77
C THR A 146 -2.65 7.66 15.57
N ILE A 147 -1.57 7.65 14.80
CA ILE A 147 -1.39 6.75 13.65
C ILE A 147 -1.44 5.29 14.10
N VAL A 148 -0.70 4.94 15.15
CA VAL A 148 -0.67 3.57 15.68
C VAL A 148 -2.07 3.13 16.13
N ALA A 149 -2.78 3.97 16.89
CA ALA A 149 -4.13 3.67 17.37
C ALA A 149 -5.16 3.60 16.24
N ALA A 150 -5.10 4.54 15.29
CA ALA A 150 -6.00 4.60 14.16
C ALA A 150 -5.83 3.40 13.21
N HIS A 151 -4.59 2.99 12.96
CA HIS A 151 -4.28 1.87 12.07
C HIS A 151 -4.95 0.59 12.54
N ALA A 152 -4.87 0.25 13.81
CA ALA A 152 -5.51 -0.94 14.38
C ALA A 152 -7.02 -1.01 14.09
N SER A 153 -7.69 0.13 13.97
CA SER A 153 -9.13 0.21 13.66
C SER A 153 -9.46 0.21 12.17
N MET A 154 -8.47 0.40 11.29
CA MET A 154 -8.66 0.54 9.84
C MET A 154 -8.08 -0.61 9.02
N THR A 155 -7.46 -1.59 9.66
CA THR A 155 -6.87 -2.75 8.98
C THR A 155 -7.92 -3.74 8.45
N ASN A 156 -7.65 -4.34 7.30
CA ASN A 156 -8.45 -5.41 6.70
C ASN A 156 -8.14 -6.81 7.26
N GLY A 157 -7.08 -6.95 8.04
CA GLY A 157 -6.68 -8.22 8.63
C GLY A 157 -5.16 -8.39 8.75
N THR A 158 -4.75 -9.61 9.09
CA THR A 158 -3.33 -9.98 9.23
C THR A 158 -2.90 -10.84 8.05
N VAL A 159 -1.71 -10.56 7.50
CA VAL A 159 -1.12 -11.29 6.39
C VAL A 159 0.15 -11.99 6.85
N GLY A 160 0.31 -13.28 6.48
CA GLY A 160 1.52 -14.04 6.74
C GLY A 160 2.68 -13.56 5.87
N GLN A 161 3.61 -12.81 6.45
CA GLN A 161 4.75 -12.23 5.72
C GLN A 161 5.73 -13.27 5.19
N VAL A 162 5.88 -14.41 5.87
CA VAL A 162 6.83 -15.48 5.48
C VAL A 162 6.40 -16.14 4.18
N ALA A 163 5.13 -16.47 4.02
CA ALA A 163 4.61 -17.08 2.79
C ALA A 163 4.79 -16.16 1.57
N MET A 164 4.55 -14.86 1.74
CA MET A 164 4.75 -13.88 0.66
C MET A 164 6.23 -13.71 0.28
N ALA A 165 7.15 -13.79 1.26
CA ALA A 165 8.59 -13.70 1.01
C ALA A 165 9.11 -14.90 0.20
N GLU A 166 8.62 -16.11 0.48
CA GLU A 166 8.95 -17.33 -0.28
C GLU A 166 8.47 -17.23 -1.73
N GLU A 167 7.27 -16.72 -1.96
CA GLU A 167 6.73 -16.50 -3.30
C GLU A 167 7.53 -15.48 -4.11
N ARG A 168 8.05 -14.43 -3.49
CA ARG A 168 8.92 -13.45 -4.15
C ARG A 168 10.15 -14.07 -4.78
N ILE A 169 10.72 -15.11 -4.15
CA ILE A 169 11.93 -15.80 -4.63
C ILE A 169 11.59 -16.70 -5.81
N ASP A 170 10.50 -17.45 -5.74
CA ASP A 170 10.17 -18.49 -6.72
C ASP A 170 9.48 -17.93 -7.98
N VAL A 171 8.63 -16.94 -7.82
CA VAL A 171 7.75 -16.45 -8.91
C VAL A 171 8.49 -15.52 -9.85
N GLN A 172 9.37 -14.65 -9.33
CA GLN A 172 10.04 -13.64 -10.14
C GLN A 172 10.88 -14.22 -11.29
N PRO A 173 11.77 -15.22 -11.08
CA PRO A 173 12.52 -15.82 -12.18
C PRO A 173 11.65 -16.52 -13.21
N LYS A 174 10.56 -17.16 -12.77
CA LYS A 174 9.62 -17.83 -13.67
C LYS A 174 8.84 -16.84 -14.52
N PHE A 175 8.42 -15.75 -13.90
CA PHE A 175 7.69 -14.68 -14.57
C PHE A 175 8.54 -14.04 -15.67
N ASP A 176 9.76 -13.64 -15.36
CA ASP A 176 10.66 -13.00 -16.31
C ASP A 176 11.03 -13.92 -17.47
N ARG A 177 11.18 -15.23 -17.22
CA ARG A 177 11.45 -16.22 -18.26
C ARG A 177 10.26 -16.39 -19.21
N LEU A 178 9.03 -16.40 -18.70
CA LEU A 178 7.83 -16.60 -19.49
C LEU A 178 7.46 -15.38 -20.35
N LEU A 179 7.87 -14.19 -19.97
CA LEU A 179 7.66 -12.97 -20.75
C LEU A 179 8.76 -12.67 -21.77
N SER A 180 9.82 -13.46 -21.80
CA SER A 180 10.95 -13.30 -22.74
C SER A 180 10.72 -13.96 -24.10
N TYR A 181 9.55 -14.56 -24.34
CA TYR A 181 9.17 -15.22 -25.59
C TYR A 181 8.06 -14.49 -26.34
#